data_4c6fc2413db138a0914c77a3e8929fba
#
_entry.id   4c6fc2413db138a0914c77a3e8929fba
#
_cell.length_a   1.000
_cell.length_b   1.000
_cell.length_c   1.000
_cell.angle_alpha   90.00
_cell.angle_beta   90.00
_cell.angle_gamma   90.00
#
_symmetry.space_group_name_H-M   'P 1'
#
loop_
_entity.id
_entity.type
_entity.pdbx_description
1 polymer ?
#
loop_
_entity_poly.entity_id
_entity_poly.type
_entity_poly.pdbx_seq_one_letter_code
_entity_poly.pdbx_strand_id
1 'polypeptide(L)'
;MNAAADNPLVQFKNVSVSLSGNPILSNLDLTVERGETLVLLGESGCGKTTTLKLVNRLLQPTLGEVMVEGKSTTAWDPIALRRHIGYVIQEGGLFPHFTIARNVGLVPSLSGWEEARIDDRVRELLNLVGLDPDRFAERYPRQLSGGQRQRVGVARALAADPPLMLLDEPFGALDPLTRASLQREFADLSRRLGKTAILVTHDVREALALADRVGLMHKGRLLLLESPDGFRASNNPQARAYLETLE
;
A
#
# COMPACT_ATOMS: atom_id res chain seq x y z
N MET A 1 0.74 18.75 25.64
CA MET A 1 1.14 17.36 25.36
C MET A 1 0.00 16.74 24.55
N ASN A 2 0.19 16.55 23.25
CA ASN A 2 -0.88 16.10 22.33
C ASN A 2 -1.00 14.56 22.40
N ALA A 3 -2.04 14.05 23.03
CA ALA A 3 -2.37 12.61 23.09
C ALA A 3 -2.66 11.96 21.71
N ALA A 4 -2.60 12.72 20.63
CA ALA A 4 -2.80 12.22 19.26
C ALA A 4 -1.52 11.64 18.61
N ALA A 5 -0.35 11.84 19.23
CA ALA A 5 0.94 11.38 18.68
C ALA A 5 1.31 9.94 19.08
N ASP A 6 0.64 9.36 20.09
CA ASP A 6 0.98 8.04 20.65
C ASP A 6 0.09 6.89 20.16
N ASN A 7 -0.82 7.12 19.21
CA ASN A 7 -1.73 6.06 18.76
C ASN A 7 -1.33 5.58 17.35
N PRO A 8 -1.12 4.27 17.12
CA PRO A 8 -0.77 3.73 15.83
C PRO A 8 -1.83 4.11 14.78
N LEU A 9 -1.39 4.31 13.52
CA LEU A 9 -2.31 4.66 12.44
C LEU A 9 -3.24 3.48 12.10
N VAL A 10 -2.69 2.25 12.09
CA VAL A 10 -3.46 1.03 11.86
C VAL A 10 -3.17 0.03 12.97
N GLN A 11 -4.22 -0.64 13.46
CA GLN A 11 -4.10 -1.69 14.47
C GLN A 11 -5.01 -2.88 14.14
N PHE A 12 -4.44 -4.07 14.17
CA PHE A 12 -5.14 -5.34 14.15
C PHE A 12 -5.11 -5.94 15.56
N LYS A 13 -6.28 -6.31 16.09
CA LYS A 13 -6.43 -6.93 17.41
C LYS A 13 -7.05 -8.31 17.26
N ASN A 14 -6.23 -9.34 17.40
CA ASN A 14 -6.64 -10.74 17.35
C ASN A 14 -7.53 -11.07 16.14
N VAL A 15 -7.11 -10.59 14.95
CA VAL A 15 -7.92 -10.66 13.73
C VAL A 15 -7.83 -12.02 13.08
N SER A 16 -9.01 -12.61 12.83
CA SER A 16 -9.13 -13.83 12.03
C SER A 16 -10.13 -13.64 10.90
N VAL A 17 -9.88 -14.28 9.76
CA VAL A 17 -10.73 -14.26 8.58
C VAL A 17 -10.91 -15.65 8.04
N SER A 18 -12.16 -16.04 7.82
CA SER A 18 -12.53 -17.26 7.11
C SER A 18 -13.40 -16.92 5.90
N LEU A 19 -13.09 -17.47 4.73
CA LEU A 19 -13.89 -17.32 3.51
C LEU A 19 -14.40 -18.68 3.08
N SER A 20 -15.71 -18.83 2.98
CA SER A 20 -16.37 -20.09 2.63
C SER A 20 -15.89 -21.28 3.50
N GLY A 21 -15.70 -21.04 4.81
CA GLY A 21 -15.24 -22.04 5.76
C GLY A 21 -13.71 -22.27 5.80
N ASN A 22 -12.95 -21.72 4.86
CA ASN A 22 -11.50 -21.85 4.83
C ASN A 22 -10.82 -20.71 5.62
N PRO A 23 -9.94 -20.99 6.59
CA PRO A 23 -9.20 -19.98 7.32
C PRO A 23 -8.17 -19.32 6.40
N ILE A 24 -8.21 -17.99 6.30
CA ILE A 24 -7.26 -17.16 5.51
C ILE A 24 -6.29 -16.43 6.42
N LEU A 25 -6.78 -15.88 7.54
CA LEU A 25 -5.96 -15.25 8.57
C LEU A 25 -6.35 -15.83 9.93
N SER A 26 -5.38 -16.02 10.79
CA SER A 26 -5.56 -16.59 12.13
C SER A 26 -4.79 -15.77 13.17
N ASN A 27 -5.54 -15.16 14.10
CA ASN A 27 -5.02 -14.42 15.25
C ASN A 27 -3.91 -13.42 14.87
N LEU A 28 -4.20 -12.56 13.89
CA LEU A 28 -3.26 -11.51 13.48
C LEU A 28 -3.32 -10.35 14.47
N ASP A 29 -2.21 -10.11 15.16
CA ASP A 29 -1.94 -8.91 15.95
C ASP A 29 -0.83 -8.11 15.26
N LEU A 30 -1.13 -6.84 14.91
CA LEU A 30 -0.22 -6.00 14.15
C LEU A 30 -0.54 -4.53 14.41
N THR A 31 0.51 -3.72 14.58
CA THR A 31 0.40 -2.25 14.63
C THR A 31 1.25 -1.63 13.53
N VAL A 32 0.77 -0.51 12.98
CA VAL A 32 1.51 0.32 12.02
C VAL A 32 1.53 1.74 12.56
N GLU A 33 2.74 2.24 12.79
CA GLU A 33 2.94 3.57 13.38
C GLU A 33 2.76 4.66 12.31
N ARG A 34 2.54 5.90 12.74
CA ARG A 34 2.45 7.03 11.80
C ARG A 34 3.81 7.31 11.17
N GLY A 35 3.81 7.50 9.84
CA GLY A 35 5.02 7.74 9.05
C GLY A 35 5.84 6.48 8.76
N GLU A 36 5.40 5.33 9.22
CA GLU A 36 6.06 4.04 9.02
C GLU A 36 5.73 3.44 7.66
N THR A 37 6.71 2.84 7.01
CA THR A 37 6.53 1.90 5.90
C THR A 37 6.67 0.46 6.43
N LEU A 38 5.53 -0.20 6.61
CA LEU A 38 5.49 -1.63 6.93
C LEU A 38 5.43 -2.44 5.63
N VAL A 39 6.31 -3.41 5.47
CA VAL A 39 6.23 -4.37 4.36
C VAL A 39 5.85 -5.75 4.87
N LEU A 40 4.74 -6.30 4.35
CA LEU A 40 4.34 -7.68 4.59
C LEU A 40 4.90 -8.57 3.50
N LEU A 41 5.86 -9.41 3.86
CA LEU A 41 6.51 -10.41 3.01
C LEU A 41 5.87 -11.77 3.21
N GLY A 42 5.75 -12.56 2.14
CA GLY A 42 5.26 -13.94 2.23
C GLY A 42 4.89 -14.52 0.88
N GLU A 43 4.65 -15.83 0.83
CA GLU A 43 4.25 -16.55 -0.38
C GLU A 43 2.86 -16.11 -0.87
N SER A 44 2.55 -16.41 -2.14
CA SER A 44 1.21 -16.20 -2.69
C SER A 44 0.17 -16.99 -1.87
N GLY A 45 -0.98 -16.36 -1.58
CA GLY A 45 -2.06 -16.97 -0.81
C GLY A 45 -1.86 -17.00 0.71
N CYS A 46 -0.76 -16.47 1.28
CA CYS A 46 -0.56 -16.47 2.74
C CYS A 46 -1.39 -15.40 3.50
N GLY A 47 -2.21 -14.59 2.81
CA GLY A 47 -3.12 -13.64 3.45
C GLY A 47 -2.75 -12.16 3.34
N LYS A 48 -1.63 -11.77 2.69
CA LYS A 48 -1.16 -10.37 2.57
C LYS A 48 -2.22 -9.41 1.98
N THR A 49 -2.73 -9.72 0.79
CA THR A 49 -3.79 -8.93 0.14
C THR A 49 -5.07 -8.90 0.99
N THR A 50 -5.39 -9.99 1.70
CA THR A 50 -6.52 -10.04 2.63
C THR A 50 -6.31 -9.04 3.77
N THR A 51 -5.09 -8.94 4.31
CA THR A 51 -4.74 -7.96 5.34
C THR A 51 -4.98 -6.53 4.85
N LEU A 52 -4.55 -6.17 3.62
CA LEU A 52 -4.85 -4.85 3.04
C LEU A 52 -6.37 -4.61 2.89
N LYS A 53 -7.11 -5.63 2.42
CA LYS A 53 -8.56 -5.52 2.21
C LYS A 53 -9.37 -5.36 3.50
N LEU A 54 -8.82 -5.74 4.63
CA LEU A 54 -9.42 -5.47 5.95
C LEU A 54 -9.25 -4.00 6.35
N VAL A 55 -8.10 -3.40 6.07
CA VAL A 55 -7.83 -1.99 6.42
C VAL A 55 -8.77 -1.05 5.68
N ASN A 56 -9.00 -1.26 4.37
CA ASN A 56 -9.90 -0.41 3.57
C ASN A 56 -11.36 -0.90 3.57
N ARG A 57 -11.68 -1.86 4.46
CA ARG A 57 -13.03 -2.44 4.60
C ARG A 57 -13.60 -2.99 3.28
N LEU A 58 -12.77 -3.54 2.40
CA LEU A 58 -13.22 -4.39 1.29
C LEU A 58 -13.57 -5.80 1.78
N LEU A 59 -12.99 -6.20 2.91
CA LEU A 59 -13.37 -7.38 3.68
C LEU A 59 -13.59 -6.96 5.14
N GLN A 60 -14.34 -7.78 5.86
CA GLN A 60 -14.53 -7.65 7.31
C GLN A 60 -13.90 -8.85 8.02
N PRO A 61 -13.34 -8.67 9.23
CA PRO A 61 -12.85 -9.79 10.01
C PRO A 61 -13.99 -10.69 10.46
N THR A 62 -13.73 -12.00 10.54
CA THR A 62 -14.66 -12.96 11.15
C THR A 62 -14.59 -12.86 12.68
N LEU A 63 -13.39 -12.64 13.22
CA LEU A 63 -13.12 -12.40 14.64
C LEU A 63 -12.10 -11.29 14.78
N GLY A 64 -12.09 -10.61 15.95
CA GLY A 64 -11.19 -9.52 16.25
C GLY A 64 -11.61 -8.21 15.60
N GLU A 65 -10.70 -7.23 15.60
CA GLU A 65 -11.01 -5.88 15.18
C GLU A 65 -9.83 -5.26 14.42
N VAL A 66 -10.14 -4.50 13.36
CA VAL A 66 -9.17 -3.63 12.66
C VAL A 66 -9.54 -2.18 12.90
N MET A 67 -8.57 -1.40 13.33
CA MET A 67 -8.73 0.03 13.61
C MET A 67 -7.86 0.86 12.67
N VAL A 68 -8.41 1.98 12.21
CA VAL A 68 -7.70 3.04 11.48
C VAL A 68 -7.91 4.34 12.23
N GLU A 69 -6.82 5.01 12.61
CA GLU A 69 -6.84 6.23 13.42
C GLU A 69 -7.62 6.08 14.74
N GLY A 70 -7.45 4.94 15.39
CA GLY A 70 -8.12 4.63 16.67
C GLY A 70 -9.62 4.33 16.55
N LYS A 71 -10.18 4.31 15.33
CA LYS A 71 -11.60 3.99 15.06
C LYS A 71 -11.72 2.67 14.32
N SER A 72 -12.61 1.78 14.79
CA SER A 72 -12.89 0.52 14.11
C SER A 72 -13.27 0.72 12.65
N THR A 73 -12.72 -0.08 11.74
CA THR A 73 -13.09 -0.01 10.31
C THR A 73 -14.58 -0.27 10.10
N THR A 74 -15.23 -1.04 10.96
CA THR A 74 -16.67 -1.31 10.91
C THR A 74 -17.53 -0.11 11.36
N ALA A 75 -16.96 0.79 12.15
CA ALA A 75 -17.60 2.02 12.61
C ALA A 75 -17.43 3.21 11.64
N TRP A 76 -16.51 3.10 10.67
CA TRP A 76 -16.39 4.09 9.60
C TRP A 76 -17.52 3.96 8.59
N ASP A 77 -17.92 5.08 7.95
CA ASP A 77 -18.58 5.01 6.66
C ASP A 77 -17.58 4.40 5.63
N PRO A 78 -17.95 3.34 4.89
CA PRO A 78 -17.00 2.63 4.03
C PRO A 78 -16.51 3.49 2.85
N ILE A 79 -17.30 4.46 2.39
CA ILE A 79 -16.90 5.36 1.30
C ILE A 79 -15.91 6.39 1.85
N ALA A 80 -16.21 6.99 3.01
CA ALA A 80 -15.32 7.94 3.67
C ALA A 80 -13.96 7.29 3.99
N LEU A 81 -13.95 6.06 4.57
CA LEU A 81 -12.71 5.34 4.86
C LEU A 81 -11.87 5.12 3.60
N ARG A 82 -12.48 4.65 2.50
CA ARG A 82 -11.76 4.37 1.25
C ARG A 82 -11.23 5.62 0.57
N ARG A 83 -11.90 6.77 0.72
CA ARG A 83 -11.41 8.07 0.24
C ARG A 83 -10.26 8.60 1.09
N HIS A 84 -10.18 8.18 2.35
CA HIS A 84 -9.13 8.53 3.30
C HIS A 84 -7.87 7.68 3.16
N ILE A 85 -7.90 6.62 2.34
CA ILE A 85 -6.81 5.67 2.12
C ILE A 85 -6.44 5.66 0.64
N GLY A 86 -5.16 5.87 0.34
CA GLY A 86 -4.61 5.64 -0.99
C GLY A 86 -4.42 4.15 -1.24
N TYR A 87 -4.94 3.62 -2.34
CA TYR A 87 -4.79 2.20 -2.65
C TYR A 87 -4.22 2.00 -4.05
N VAL A 88 -3.02 1.43 -4.10
CA VAL A 88 -2.36 0.96 -5.32
C VAL A 88 -2.62 -0.54 -5.42
N ILE A 89 -3.47 -0.92 -6.38
CA ILE A 89 -3.79 -2.33 -6.64
C ILE A 89 -2.80 -2.94 -7.64
N GLN A 90 -2.64 -4.24 -7.57
CA GLN A 90 -1.84 -5.02 -8.51
C GLN A 90 -2.20 -4.66 -9.97
N GLU A 91 -1.19 -4.59 -10.86
CA GLU A 91 -1.36 -4.20 -12.27
C GLU A 91 -1.89 -2.78 -12.53
N GLY A 92 -1.77 -1.88 -11.54
CA GLY A 92 -2.11 -0.45 -11.66
C GLY A 92 -3.60 -0.12 -11.63
N GLY A 93 -4.50 -1.02 -12.02
CA GLY A 93 -5.97 -0.90 -11.90
C GLY A 93 -6.56 0.41 -12.41
N LEU A 94 -5.98 1.02 -13.46
CA LEU A 94 -6.46 2.26 -14.04
C LEU A 94 -7.76 2.00 -14.85
N PHE A 95 -8.65 2.99 -14.81
CA PHE A 95 -9.86 2.95 -15.63
C PHE A 95 -9.47 3.13 -17.12
N PRO A 96 -9.66 2.12 -17.98
CA PRO A 96 -9.12 2.13 -19.34
C PRO A 96 -9.77 3.18 -20.25
N HIS A 97 -10.98 3.62 -19.92
CA HIS A 97 -11.76 4.61 -20.66
C HIS A 97 -11.62 6.04 -20.11
N PHE A 98 -10.80 6.26 -19.08
CA PHE A 98 -10.45 7.57 -18.56
C PHE A 98 -9.07 7.98 -19.04
N THR A 99 -8.86 9.27 -19.26
CA THR A 99 -7.52 9.84 -19.43
C THR A 99 -6.69 9.66 -18.17
N ILE A 100 -5.40 9.87 -18.25
CA ILE A 100 -4.50 9.83 -17.07
C ILE A 100 -4.89 10.92 -16.08
N ALA A 101 -5.17 12.14 -16.54
CA ALA A 101 -5.65 13.22 -15.67
C ALA A 101 -6.92 12.80 -14.90
N ARG A 102 -7.91 12.23 -15.63
CA ARG A 102 -9.15 11.78 -15.01
C ARG A 102 -8.96 10.60 -14.06
N ASN A 103 -8.00 9.69 -14.34
CA ASN A 103 -7.65 8.61 -13.41
C ASN A 103 -7.08 9.17 -12.12
N VAL A 104 -6.13 10.10 -12.18
CA VAL A 104 -5.50 10.72 -11.00
C VAL A 104 -6.49 11.58 -10.24
N GLY A 105 -7.25 12.45 -10.92
CA GLY A 105 -8.22 13.37 -10.31
C GLY A 105 -9.50 12.73 -9.79
N LEU A 106 -9.70 11.41 -9.94
CA LEU A 106 -10.97 10.75 -9.65
C LEU A 106 -11.39 10.90 -8.17
N VAL A 107 -10.52 10.59 -7.22
CA VAL A 107 -10.87 10.65 -5.79
C VAL A 107 -11.10 12.09 -5.31
N PRO A 108 -10.25 13.08 -5.66
CA PRO A 108 -10.54 14.49 -5.44
C PRO A 108 -11.90 14.93 -5.99
N SER A 109 -12.23 14.56 -7.24
CA SER A 109 -13.53 14.87 -7.86
C SER A 109 -14.70 14.28 -7.08
N LEU A 110 -14.62 12.99 -6.70
CA LEU A 110 -15.63 12.34 -5.86
C LEU A 110 -15.73 12.95 -4.45
N SER A 111 -14.69 13.65 -4.00
CA SER A 111 -14.63 14.35 -2.72
C SER A 111 -15.08 15.79 -2.83
N GLY A 112 -15.55 16.24 -4.00
CA GLY A 112 -16.12 17.56 -4.20
C GLY A 112 -15.09 18.69 -4.32
N TRP A 113 -13.83 18.38 -4.72
CA TRP A 113 -12.85 19.43 -4.98
C TRP A 113 -13.23 20.23 -6.23
N GLU A 114 -12.86 21.49 -6.24
CA GLU A 114 -13.00 22.36 -7.41
C GLU A 114 -12.08 21.90 -8.55
N GLU A 115 -12.56 22.03 -9.79
CA GLU A 115 -11.88 21.53 -11.00
C GLU A 115 -10.47 22.10 -11.15
N ALA A 116 -10.31 23.42 -10.97
CA ALA A 116 -8.98 24.05 -11.03
C ALA A 116 -8.00 23.47 -10.02
N ARG A 117 -8.45 23.17 -8.79
CA ARG A 117 -7.63 22.55 -7.76
C ARG A 117 -7.25 21.10 -8.13
N ILE A 118 -8.18 20.38 -8.80
CA ILE A 118 -7.91 19.02 -9.29
C ILE A 118 -6.84 19.05 -10.37
N ASP A 119 -6.94 19.97 -11.31
CA ASP A 119 -5.99 20.11 -12.42
C ASP A 119 -4.57 20.44 -11.91
N ASP A 120 -4.46 21.38 -10.98
CA ASP A 120 -3.19 21.71 -10.32
C ASP A 120 -2.60 20.49 -9.60
N ARG A 121 -3.44 19.74 -8.86
CA ARG A 121 -3.01 18.55 -8.13
C ARG A 121 -2.60 17.43 -9.07
N VAL A 122 -3.30 17.23 -10.17
CA VAL A 122 -2.95 16.24 -11.20
C VAL A 122 -1.58 16.58 -11.81
N ARG A 123 -1.33 17.83 -12.17
CA ARG A 123 -0.04 18.29 -12.71
C ARG A 123 1.10 18.09 -11.70
N GLU A 124 0.88 18.48 -10.44
CA GLU A 124 1.83 18.27 -9.35
C GLU A 124 2.21 16.79 -9.24
N LEU A 125 1.22 15.90 -9.16
CA LEU A 125 1.44 14.47 -8.93
C LEU A 125 2.05 13.76 -10.14
N LEU A 126 1.68 14.15 -11.37
CA LEU A 126 2.33 13.61 -12.56
C LEU A 126 3.82 13.99 -12.60
N ASN A 127 4.16 15.25 -12.31
CA ASN A 127 5.55 15.68 -12.17
C ASN A 127 6.28 14.90 -11.05
N LEU A 128 5.61 14.72 -9.91
CA LEU A 128 6.15 14.01 -8.74
C LEU A 128 6.54 12.57 -9.08
N VAL A 129 5.77 11.89 -9.95
CA VAL A 129 6.06 10.52 -10.39
C VAL A 129 6.87 10.47 -11.70
N GLY A 130 7.47 11.60 -12.12
CA GLY A 130 8.35 11.68 -13.29
C GLY A 130 7.62 11.52 -14.64
N LEU A 131 6.35 11.91 -14.71
CA LEU A 131 5.56 11.95 -15.94
C LEU A 131 5.20 13.40 -16.28
N ASP A 132 5.72 13.91 -17.39
CA ASP A 132 5.42 15.25 -17.90
C ASP A 132 3.90 15.42 -18.13
N PRO A 133 3.20 16.31 -17.38
CA PRO A 133 1.75 16.48 -17.52
C PRO A 133 1.30 16.86 -18.92
N ASP A 134 2.05 17.70 -19.63
CA ASP A 134 1.68 18.19 -20.97
C ASP A 134 1.73 17.06 -22.01
N ARG A 135 2.51 16.00 -21.74
CA ARG A 135 2.61 14.83 -22.61
C ARG A 135 1.69 13.69 -22.22
N PHE A 136 1.38 13.54 -20.93
CA PHE A 136 0.75 12.34 -20.39
C PHE A 136 -0.68 12.55 -19.89
N ALA A 137 -1.09 13.74 -19.47
CA ALA A 137 -2.39 13.98 -18.84
C ALA A 137 -3.58 13.51 -19.71
N GLU A 138 -3.53 13.80 -21.01
CA GLU A 138 -4.60 13.48 -21.96
C GLU A 138 -4.48 12.08 -22.58
N ARG A 139 -3.43 11.31 -22.25
CA ARG A 139 -3.31 9.93 -22.74
C ARG A 139 -4.26 8.99 -21.99
N TYR A 140 -4.47 7.83 -22.61
CA TYR A 140 -5.21 6.73 -22.00
C TYR A 140 -4.24 5.64 -21.51
N PRO A 141 -4.62 4.81 -20.52
CA PRO A 141 -3.76 3.76 -19.95
C PRO A 141 -3.13 2.82 -21.00
N ARG A 142 -3.84 2.52 -22.09
CA ARG A 142 -3.34 1.68 -23.21
C ARG A 142 -2.14 2.27 -23.96
N GLN A 143 -1.90 3.58 -23.83
CA GLN A 143 -0.82 4.31 -24.48
C GLN A 143 0.43 4.41 -23.61
N LEU A 144 0.41 3.81 -22.41
CA LEU A 144 1.48 3.82 -21.43
C LEU A 144 2.18 2.46 -21.32
N SER A 145 3.49 2.48 -21.01
CA SER A 145 4.21 1.28 -20.58
C SER A 145 3.72 0.77 -19.23
N GLY A 146 4.07 -0.45 -18.85
CA GLY A 146 3.74 -1.02 -17.54
C GLY A 146 4.20 -0.12 -16.38
N GLY A 147 5.45 0.33 -16.41
CA GLY A 147 6.00 1.23 -15.39
C GLY A 147 5.32 2.59 -15.35
N GLN A 148 4.96 3.16 -16.51
CA GLN A 148 4.21 4.41 -16.57
C GLN A 148 2.81 4.25 -15.97
N ARG A 149 2.11 3.14 -16.25
CA ARG A 149 0.81 2.86 -15.61
C ARG A 149 0.94 2.75 -14.09
N GLN A 150 2.01 2.11 -13.62
CA GLN A 150 2.28 1.98 -12.19
C GLN A 150 2.50 3.34 -11.52
N ARG A 151 3.31 4.23 -12.13
CA ARG A 151 3.51 5.61 -11.67
C ARG A 151 2.18 6.37 -11.58
N VAL A 152 1.32 6.24 -12.57
CA VAL A 152 -0.03 6.83 -12.53
C VAL A 152 -0.87 6.24 -11.40
N GLY A 153 -0.78 4.93 -11.14
CA GLY A 153 -1.44 4.28 -10.00
C GLY A 153 -1.03 4.88 -8.66
N VAL A 154 0.28 5.15 -8.48
CA VAL A 154 0.80 5.84 -7.29
C VAL A 154 0.30 7.28 -7.22
N ALA A 155 0.36 8.05 -8.31
CA ALA A 155 -0.16 9.41 -8.38
C ALA A 155 -1.65 9.46 -8.01
N ARG A 156 -2.47 8.55 -8.55
CA ARG A 156 -3.90 8.45 -8.20
C ARG A 156 -4.11 8.16 -6.72
N ALA A 157 -3.33 7.26 -6.14
CA ALA A 157 -3.46 6.92 -4.73
C ALA A 157 -3.11 8.10 -3.81
N LEU A 158 -2.19 8.97 -4.23
CA LEU A 158 -1.79 10.18 -3.49
C LEU A 158 -2.72 11.39 -3.72
N ALA A 159 -3.64 11.32 -4.69
CA ALA A 159 -4.36 12.49 -5.18
C ALA A 159 -5.16 13.24 -4.11
N ALA A 160 -5.85 12.51 -3.23
CA ALA A 160 -6.62 13.09 -2.13
C ALA A 160 -5.78 13.36 -0.86
N ASP A 161 -4.45 13.29 -0.95
CA ASP A 161 -3.51 13.48 0.15
C ASP A 161 -3.77 12.57 1.38
N PRO A 162 -3.94 11.26 1.18
CA PRO A 162 -4.29 10.34 2.26
C PRO A 162 -3.17 10.20 3.29
N PRO A 163 -3.49 9.99 4.59
CA PRO A 163 -2.50 9.69 5.63
C PRO A 163 -1.92 8.26 5.50
N LEU A 164 -2.66 7.35 4.86
CA LEU A 164 -2.32 5.93 4.72
C LEU A 164 -2.31 5.50 3.27
N MET A 165 -1.24 4.81 2.87
CA MET A 165 -1.10 4.17 1.56
C MET A 165 -1.12 2.65 1.72
N LEU A 166 -1.93 1.97 0.95
CA LEU A 166 -1.92 0.51 0.80
C LEU A 166 -1.39 0.16 -0.59
N LEU A 167 -0.42 -0.74 -0.68
CA LEU A 167 0.22 -1.10 -1.94
C LEU A 167 0.24 -2.63 -2.09
N ASP A 168 -0.48 -3.13 -3.09
CA ASP A 168 -0.61 -4.56 -3.35
C ASP A 168 0.29 -4.96 -4.53
N GLU A 169 1.43 -5.57 -4.24
CA GLU A 169 2.47 -5.97 -5.20
C GLU A 169 2.79 -4.88 -6.25
N PRO A 170 3.13 -3.64 -5.79
CA PRO A 170 3.17 -2.47 -6.67
C PRO A 170 4.26 -2.52 -7.75
N PHE A 171 5.25 -3.42 -7.64
CA PHE A 171 6.37 -3.49 -8.57
C PHE A 171 6.49 -4.84 -9.29
N GLY A 172 5.56 -5.77 -9.05
CA GLY A 172 5.63 -7.16 -9.52
C GLY A 172 5.71 -7.32 -11.05
N ALA A 173 4.99 -6.49 -11.81
CA ALA A 173 4.89 -6.60 -13.27
C ALA A 173 5.95 -5.78 -14.04
N LEU A 174 7.05 -5.36 -13.38
CA LEU A 174 8.06 -4.48 -13.97
C LEU A 174 9.36 -5.24 -14.28
N ASP A 175 10.05 -4.80 -15.33
CA ASP A 175 11.42 -5.26 -15.59
C ASP A 175 12.37 -4.81 -14.45
N PRO A 176 13.51 -5.50 -14.23
CA PRO A 176 14.36 -5.26 -13.08
C PRO A 176 14.90 -3.82 -12.95
N LEU A 177 15.23 -3.15 -14.06
CA LEU A 177 15.79 -1.80 -14.03
C LEU A 177 14.71 -0.76 -13.67
N THR A 178 13.55 -0.86 -14.31
CA THR A 178 12.39 -0.02 -14.02
C THR A 178 11.91 -0.22 -12.58
N ARG A 179 11.89 -1.46 -12.11
CA ARG A 179 11.54 -1.81 -10.72
C ARG A 179 12.45 -1.12 -9.73
N ALA A 180 13.78 -1.28 -9.87
CA ALA A 180 14.76 -0.67 -8.96
C ALA A 180 14.69 0.87 -8.95
N SER A 181 14.39 1.51 -10.09
CA SER A 181 14.18 2.96 -10.16
C SER A 181 12.92 3.38 -9.38
N LEU A 182 11.79 2.72 -9.65
CA LEU A 182 10.51 3.03 -9.01
C LEU A 182 10.51 2.77 -7.50
N GLN A 183 11.19 1.74 -7.04
CA GLN A 183 11.35 1.44 -5.62
C GLN A 183 12.08 2.59 -4.90
N ARG A 184 13.21 3.06 -5.46
CA ARG A 184 13.95 4.21 -4.91
C ARG A 184 13.11 5.48 -4.89
N GLU A 185 12.45 5.78 -6.00
CA GLU A 185 11.57 6.95 -6.11
C GLU A 185 10.42 6.89 -5.10
N PHE A 186 9.80 5.70 -4.92
CA PHE A 186 8.73 5.51 -3.94
C PHE A 186 9.26 5.69 -2.50
N ALA A 187 10.42 5.10 -2.16
CA ALA A 187 11.02 5.25 -0.84
C ALA A 187 11.33 6.72 -0.51
N ASP A 188 11.90 7.45 -1.47
CA ASP A 188 12.19 8.88 -1.31
C ASP A 188 10.90 9.70 -1.18
N LEU A 189 9.89 9.38 -1.96
CA LEU A 189 8.59 10.04 -1.93
C LEU A 189 7.87 9.82 -0.60
N SER A 190 7.78 8.56 -0.15
CA SER A 190 7.13 8.20 1.12
C SER A 190 7.77 8.93 2.31
N ARG A 191 9.11 8.92 2.38
CA ARG A 191 9.87 9.65 3.40
C ARG A 191 9.65 11.16 3.35
N ARG A 192 9.73 11.77 2.16
CA ARG A 192 9.54 13.22 1.97
C ARG A 192 8.15 13.68 2.37
N LEU A 193 7.12 12.89 2.10
CA LEU A 193 5.73 13.22 2.40
C LEU A 193 5.31 12.78 3.81
N GLY A 194 6.14 12.07 4.55
CA GLY A 194 5.82 11.53 5.88
C GLY A 194 4.59 10.63 5.88
N LYS A 195 4.33 9.91 4.77
CA LYS A 195 3.17 9.03 4.65
C LYS A 195 3.38 7.70 5.33
N THR A 196 2.32 7.17 5.94
CA THR A 196 2.32 5.78 6.41
C THR A 196 1.98 4.87 5.24
N ALA A 197 2.70 3.76 5.12
CA ALA A 197 2.46 2.80 4.05
C ALA A 197 2.42 1.36 4.57
N ILE A 198 1.49 0.57 4.03
CA ILE A 198 1.51 -0.90 4.15
C ILE A 198 1.67 -1.46 2.73
N LEU A 199 2.81 -2.07 2.47
CA LEU A 199 3.15 -2.68 1.21
C LEU A 199 3.17 -4.21 1.36
N VAL A 200 2.59 -4.92 0.40
CA VAL A 200 2.69 -6.39 0.36
C VAL A 200 3.49 -6.82 -0.85
N THR A 201 4.36 -7.79 -0.64
CA THR A 201 5.23 -8.33 -1.68
C THR A 201 5.61 -9.79 -1.40
N HIS A 202 6.13 -10.47 -2.39
CA HIS A 202 6.81 -11.76 -2.26
C HIS A 202 8.34 -11.63 -2.47
N ASP A 203 8.84 -10.44 -2.79
CA ASP A 203 10.26 -10.17 -3.04
C ASP A 203 10.94 -9.63 -1.76
N VAL A 204 11.87 -10.42 -1.21
CA VAL A 204 12.62 -10.04 -0.01
C VAL A 204 13.55 -8.85 -0.24
N ARG A 205 14.07 -8.65 -1.47
CA ARG A 205 14.91 -7.49 -1.81
C ARG A 205 14.10 -6.21 -1.67
N GLU A 206 12.87 -6.24 -2.16
CA GLU A 206 11.93 -5.14 -2.04
C GLU A 206 11.60 -4.83 -0.57
N ALA A 207 11.28 -5.87 0.21
CA ALA A 207 10.99 -5.73 1.62
C ALA A 207 12.15 -5.08 2.39
N LEU A 208 13.38 -5.57 2.18
CA LEU A 208 14.57 -5.05 2.86
C LEU A 208 15.00 -3.65 2.40
N ALA A 209 14.61 -3.23 1.19
CA ALA A 209 14.95 -1.91 0.64
C ALA A 209 13.97 -0.81 1.05
N LEU A 210 12.71 -1.15 1.28
CA LEU A 210 11.64 -0.16 1.44
C LEU A 210 11.11 -0.06 2.87
N ALA A 211 11.25 -1.12 3.68
CA ALA A 211 10.59 -1.20 4.97
C ALA A 211 11.34 -0.47 6.09
N ASP A 212 10.57 0.14 7.00
CA ASP A 212 11.01 0.42 8.37
C ASP A 212 10.88 -0.84 9.22
N ARG A 213 9.81 -1.63 9.02
CA ARG A 213 9.65 -2.98 9.57
C ARG A 213 9.15 -3.96 8.50
N VAL A 214 9.66 -5.20 8.57
CA VAL A 214 9.26 -6.32 7.73
C VAL A 214 8.43 -7.30 8.56
N GLY A 215 7.18 -7.53 8.14
CA GLY A 215 6.32 -8.57 8.69
C GLY A 215 6.34 -9.80 7.80
N LEU A 216 6.81 -10.94 8.31
CA LEU A 216 6.80 -12.22 7.58
C LEU A 216 5.49 -12.95 7.80
N MET A 217 4.71 -13.11 6.75
CA MET A 217 3.46 -13.85 6.77
C MET A 217 3.62 -15.25 6.18
N HIS A 218 3.06 -16.25 6.88
CA HIS A 218 3.02 -17.63 6.41
C HIS A 218 1.71 -18.32 6.84
N LYS A 219 1.00 -18.92 5.91
CA LYS A 219 -0.26 -19.67 6.17
C LYS A 219 -1.25 -18.90 7.06
N GLY A 220 -1.47 -17.63 6.75
CA GLY A 220 -2.42 -16.78 7.45
C GLY A 220 -1.97 -16.25 8.81
N ARG A 221 -0.70 -16.40 9.18
CA ARG A 221 -0.14 -15.93 10.45
C ARG A 221 1.04 -15.00 10.23
N LEU A 222 1.22 -14.05 11.12
CA LEU A 222 2.43 -13.24 11.24
C LEU A 222 3.46 -14.03 12.06
N LEU A 223 4.57 -14.43 11.46
CA LEU A 223 5.61 -15.22 12.12
C LEU A 223 6.69 -14.35 12.75
N LEU A 224 6.95 -13.18 12.16
CA LEU A 224 8.04 -12.28 12.52
C LEU A 224 7.63 -10.84 12.16
N LEU A 225 8.03 -9.89 12.98
CA LEU A 225 7.87 -8.46 12.72
C LEU A 225 9.11 -7.73 13.25
N GLU A 226 10.03 -7.36 12.37
CA GLU A 226 11.35 -6.86 12.71
C GLU A 226 11.79 -5.71 11.80
N SER A 227 12.80 -4.95 12.21
CA SER A 227 13.52 -4.07 11.29
C SER A 227 14.21 -4.89 10.19
N PRO A 228 14.59 -4.28 9.04
CA PRO A 228 15.36 -4.96 8.00
C PRO A 228 16.61 -5.67 8.52
N ASP A 229 17.34 -5.06 9.46
CA ASP A 229 18.53 -5.67 10.07
C ASP A 229 18.16 -6.82 11.02
N GLY A 230 17.10 -6.66 11.81
CA GLY A 230 16.55 -7.73 12.64
C GLY A 230 16.09 -8.92 11.80
N PHE A 231 15.46 -8.66 10.65
CA PHE A 231 15.06 -9.70 9.71
C PHE A 231 16.28 -10.48 9.14
N ARG A 232 17.36 -9.77 8.75
CA ARG A 232 18.60 -10.37 8.29
C ARG A 232 19.28 -11.23 9.37
N ALA A 233 19.21 -10.81 10.61
CA ALA A 233 19.79 -11.53 11.76
C ALA A 233 18.89 -12.65 12.29
N SER A 234 17.67 -12.79 11.78
CA SER A 234 16.69 -13.75 12.30
C SER A 234 17.12 -15.20 12.11
N ASN A 235 16.87 -16.02 13.13
CA ASN A 235 17.02 -17.48 13.07
C ASN A 235 15.71 -18.19 12.68
N ASN A 236 14.64 -17.45 12.35
CA ASN A 236 13.38 -18.05 11.90
C ASN A 236 13.62 -18.82 10.58
N PRO A 237 13.27 -20.11 10.47
CA PRO A 237 13.54 -20.92 9.27
C PRO A 237 12.92 -20.35 7.99
N GLN A 238 11.73 -19.76 8.08
CA GLN A 238 11.07 -19.14 6.92
C GLN A 238 11.80 -17.85 6.49
N ALA A 239 12.27 -17.02 7.43
CA ALA A 239 13.06 -15.85 7.11
C ALA A 239 14.40 -16.25 6.45
N ARG A 240 15.05 -17.28 6.95
CA ARG A 240 16.28 -17.83 6.36
C ARG A 240 16.10 -18.31 4.93
N ALA A 241 15.02 -19.04 4.64
CA ALA A 241 14.69 -19.47 3.28
C ALA A 241 14.54 -18.28 2.30
N TYR A 242 13.98 -17.16 2.75
CA TYR A 242 13.91 -15.93 1.94
C TYR A 242 15.30 -15.31 1.75
N LEU A 243 16.13 -15.25 2.79
CA LEU A 243 17.48 -14.66 2.72
C LEU A 243 18.42 -15.45 1.80
N GLU A 244 18.31 -16.77 1.75
CA GLU A 244 19.05 -17.64 0.84
C GLU A 244 18.76 -17.32 -0.64
N THR A 245 17.61 -16.73 -0.97
CA THR A 245 17.33 -16.28 -2.35
C THR A 245 18.07 -15.00 -2.76
N LEU A 246 18.80 -14.37 -1.83
CA LEU A 246 19.59 -13.15 -2.10
C LEU A 246 21.01 -13.49 -2.62
N GLU A 247 21.47 -14.70 -2.34
CA GLU A 247 22.76 -15.23 -2.77
C GLU A 247 22.68 -15.72 -4.23
#